data_f0f8de56d790e2d44e54e57f6dc47743
#
_entry.id   f0f8de56d790e2d44e54e57f6dc47743
#
_cell.length_a   1.000
_cell.length_b   1.000
_cell.length_c   1.000
_cell.angle_alpha   90.00
_cell.angle_beta   90.00
_cell.angle_gamma   90.00
#
_symmetry.space_group_name_H-M   'P 1'
#
loop_
_entity.id
_entity.type
_entity.pdbx_description
1 polymer ?
#
loop_
_entity_poly.entity_id
_entity_poly.type
_entity_poly.pdbx_seq_one_letter_code
_entity_poly.pdbx_strand_id
1 'polypeptide(L)'
;FSGTPTTSGTYGVKVTATDLGGLAANESFNITATAAPVTYSLFNASSTPTQTNLNDGQQLEVGVKFQSNVVGDVTGIKFYRSANDNGQNVVDLWTTSGTKLATATFANTTGSGWQTVNFTTAVTIAANTNYIASYHTTGAYVATDGFFASAVTNGPLTAQSSAVAGGNGVYAYGGSATTGLFPTNSFDSANYYADVVFRPQLVG
;
A
#
# COMPACT_ATOMS: atom_id res chain seq x y z
N PHE A 1 33.01 8.88 -0.91
CA PHE A 1 32.24 8.53 0.28
C PHE A 1 30.96 7.81 -0.15
N SER A 2 30.66 6.66 0.42
CA SER A 2 29.39 5.97 0.27
C SER A 2 28.98 5.39 1.63
N GLY A 3 27.68 5.38 1.91
CA GLY A 3 27.14 4.84 3.16
C GLY A 3 25.69 5.24 3.34
N THR A 4 24.94 4.44 4.11
CA THR A 4 23.57 4.74 4.50
C THR A 4 23.56 5.14 5.96
N PRO A 5 23.20 6.39 6.31
CA PRO A 5 23.11 6.79 7.69
C PRO A 5 22.02 6.01 8.43
N THR A 6 22.31 5.54 9.62
CA THR A 6 21.37 4.80 10.48
C THR A 6 20.59 5.71 11.43
N THR A 7 21.00 6.96 11.56
CA THR A 7 20.37 7.95 12.45
C THR A 7 20.15 9.25 11.69
N SER A 8 19.05 9.93 11.92
CA SER A 8 18.81 11.28 11.39
C SER A 8 19.61 12.31 12.20
N GLY A 9 20.05 13.35 11.53
CA GLY A 9 20.82 14.43 12.17
C GLY A 9 21.67 15.20 11.18
N THR A 10 22.30 16.25 11.65
CA THR A 10 23.29 17.01 10.88
C THR A 10 24.69 16.65 11.36
N TYR A 11 25.51 16.18 10.46
CA TYR A 11 26.86 15.69 10.73
C TYR A 11 27.87 16.61 10.07
N GLY A 12 28.75 17.21 10.87
CA GLY A 12 29.90 17.95 10.36
C GLY A 12 30.95 17.01 9.79
N VAL A 13 31.34 17.22 8.56
CA VAL A 13 32.41 16.45 7.88
C VAL A 13 33.56 17.40 7.61
N LYS A 14 34.76 16.98 8.03
CA LYS A 14 36.01 17.67 7.69
C LYS A 14 36.83 16.75 6.77
N VAL A 15 37.16 17.28 5.61
CA VAL A 15 38.07 16.62 4.67
C VAL A 15 39.42 17.30 4.76
N THR A 16 40.48 16.53 4.94
CA THR A 16 41.87 16.99 4.97
C THR A 16 42.64 16.38 3.82
N ALA A 17 43.21 17.20 2.99
CA ALA A 17 44.21 16.80 1.98
C ALA A 17 45.59 17.20 2.46
N THR A 18 46.55 16.24 2.49
CA THR A 18 47.92 16.48 2.90
C THR A 18 48.87 16.11 1.75
N ASP A 19 49.78 16.98 1.42
CA ASP A 19 50.80 16.73 0.40
C ASP A 19 51.97 15.90 0.97
N LEU A 20 52.87 15.50 0.11
CA LEU A 20 54.07 14.74 0.48
C LEU A 20 55.03 15.55 1.38
N GLY A 21 54.93 16.84 1.42
CA GLY A 21 55.71 17.74 2.29
C GLY A 21 55.06 17.97 3.65
N GLY A 22 53.89 17.41 3.92
CA GLY A 22 53.15 17.53 5.17
C GLY A 22 52.25 18.77 5.25
N LEU A 23 52.12 19.57 4.20
CA LEU A 23 51.18 20.67 4.13
C LEU A 23 49.75 20.15 3.99
N ALA A 24 48.85 20.66 4.84
CA ALA A 24 47.46 20.21 4.85
C ALA A 24 46.50 21.36 4.53
N ALA A 25 45.52 21.09 3.63
CA ALA A 25 44.35 21.91 3.39
C ALA A 25 43.10 21.20 3.95
N ASN A 26 42.21 21.97 4.57
CA ASN A 26 41.00 21.43 5.16
C ASN A 26 39.77 22.13 4.56
N GLU A 27 38.73 21.34 4.31
CA GLU A 27 37.38 21.80 3.98
C GLU A 27 36.38 21.17 4.96
N SER A 28 35.39 21.94 5.38
CA SER A 28 34.36 21.47 6.31
C SER A 28 32.99 21.76 5.74
N PHE A 29 32.10 20.78 5.76
CA PHE A 29 30.70 20.90 5.33
C PHE A 29 29.80 20.02 6.20
N ASN A 30 28.50 20.28 6.16
CA ASN A 30 27.50 19.50 6.86
C ASN A 30 26.77 18.56 5.91
N ILE A 31 26.58 17.31 6.37
CA ILE A 31 25.67 16.34 5.73
C ILE A 31 24.44 16.22 6.63
N THR A 32 23.25 16.48 6.08
CA THR A 32 21.99 16.26 6.80
C THR A 32 21.41 14.92 6.39
N ALA A 33 21.27 14.00 7.36
CA ALA A 33 20.55 12.75 7.21
C ALA A 33 19.12 12.96 7.73
N THR A 34 18.12 12.70 6.87
CA THR A 34 16.71 12.72 7.27
C THR A 34 16.26 11.30 7.67
N ALA A 35 15.40 11.22 8.68
CA ALA A 35 14.77 9.92 9.00
C ALA A 35 13.98 9.41 7.80
N ALA A 36 14.01 8.10 7.59
CA ALA A 36 13.13 7.48 6.60
C ALA A 36 11.67 7.76 6.99
N PRO A 37 10.80 8.09 6.03
CA PRO A 37 9.39 8.34 6.32
C PRO A 37 8.75 7.06 6.87
N VAL A 38 8.01 7.20 7.97
CA VAL A 38 7.23 6.10 8.54
C VAL A 38 6.05 5.83 7.63
N THR A 39 5.86 4.55 7.26
CA THR A 39 4.71 4.11 6.47
C THR A 39 3.82 3.19 7.28
N TYR A 40 2.52 3.22 6.97
CA TYR A 40 1.49 2.38 7.59
C TYR A 40 0.77 1.56 6.53
N SER A 41 0.24 0.43 6.95
CA SER A 41 -0.65 -0.46 6.21
C SER A 41 -1.73 -0.96 7.18
N LEU A 42 -2.90 -1.35 6.72
CA LEU A 42 -3.97 -1.89 7.58
C LEU A 42 -3.54 -3.23 8.22
N PHE A 43 -2.83 -4.06 7.44
CA PHE A 43 -2.43 -5.40 7.85
C PHE A 43 -0.92 -5.52 7.97
N ASN A 44 -0.48 -6.33 8.92
CA ASN A 44 0.92 -6.69 9.08
C ASN A 44 1.30 -7.89 8.18
N ALA A 45 2.60 -8.20 8.11
CA ALA A 45 3.10 -9.28 7.25
C ALA A 45 2.63 -10.69 7.68
N SER A 46 2.23 -10.86 8.94
CA SER A 46 1.72 -12.14 9.46
C SER A 46 0.20 -12.29 9.31
N SER A 47 -0.52 -11.25 8.84
CA SER A 47 -1.93 -11.36 8.52
C SER A 47 -2.11 -12.22 7.28
N THR A 48 -2.79 -13.36 7.42
CA THR A 48 -3.00 -14.35 6.35
C THR A 48 -4.47 -14.67 6.19
N PRO A 49 -4.93 -14.91 4.95
CA PRO A 49 -6.30 -15.34 4.68
C PRO A 49 -6.55 -16.75 5.19
N THR A 50 -7.79 -17.03 5.59
CA THR A 50 -8.24 -18.39 5.91
C THR A 50 -8.57 -19.20 4.67
N GLN A 51 -8.95 -18.53 3.57
CA GLN A 51 -9.24 -19.13 2.27
C GLN A 51 -8.23 -18.60 1.24
N THR A 52 -7.35 -19.45 0.73
CA THR A 52 -6.18 -19.05 -0.07
C THR A 52 -6.32 -19.28 -1.57
N ASN A 53 -7.36 -20.05 -2.01
CA ASN A 53 -7.51 -20.49 -3.39
C ASN A 53 -8.98 -20.48 -3.83
N LEU A 54 -9.68 -19.38 -3.56
CA LEU A 54 -11.02 -19.17 -4.09
C LEU A 54 -10.96 -18.91 -5.59
N ASN A 55 -11.95 -19.40 -6.34
CA ASN A 55 -12.07 -19.15 -7.77
C ASN A 55 -13.53 -19.26 -8.20
N ASP A 56 -14.11 -18.18 -8.66
CA ASP A 56 -15.50 -18.11 -9.12
C ASP A 56 -15.62 -18.32 -10.64
N GLY A 57 -14.53 -18.72 -11.31
CA GLY A 57 -14.51 -18.95 -12.76
C GLY A 57 -14.60 -17.66 -13.60
N GLN A 58 -14.44 -16.51 -12.98
CA GLN A 58 -14.55 -15.20 -13.61
C GLN A 58 -13.43 -14.28 -13.12
N GLN A 59 -13.03 -13.35 -13.97
CA GLN A 59 -12.18 -12.24 -13.56
C GLN A 59 -12.94 -11.33 -12.59
N LEU A 60 -12.25 -10.78 -11.62
CA LEU A 60 -12.85 -9.90 -10.64
C LEU A 60 -11.87 -8.88 -10.07
N GLU A 61 -12.42 -7.78 -9.63
CA GLU A 61 -11.75 -6.79 -8.79
C GLU A 61 -12.18 -7.01 -7.34
N VAL A 62 -11.23 -7.01 -6.41
CA VAL A 62 -11.50 -7.11 -4.97
C VAL A 62 -10.76 -6.02 -4.21
N GLY A 63 -11.32 -5.56 -3.10
CA GLY A 63 -10.75 -4.42 -2.40
C GLY A 63 -11.24 -4.21 -0.99
N VAL A 64 -10.76 -3.12 -0.37
CA VAL A 64 -11.08 -2.68 0.98
C VAL A 64 -11.45 -1.20 0.98
N LYS A 65 -12.50 -0.83 1.74
CA LYS A 65 -12.79 0.56 2.09
C LYS A 65 -11.97 0.94 3.32
N PHE A 66 -11.26 2.05 3.23
CA PHE A 66 -10.41 2.54 4.31
C PHE A 66 -10.44 4.06 4.41
N GLN A 67 -10.01 4.57 5.53
CA GLN A 67 -9.73 6.00 5.76
C GLN A 67 -8.47 6.17 6.60
N SER A 68 -7.92 7.38 6.59
CA SER A 68 -6.91 7.82 7.55
C SER A 68 -7.47 8.95 8.42
N ASN A 69 -7.08 9.02 9.68
CA ASN A 69 -7.44 10.14 10.57
C ASN A 69 -6.55 11.37 10.39
N VAL A 70 -5.54 11.30 9.52
CA VAL A 70 -4.64 12.40 9.15
C VAL A 70 -4.51 12.50 7.64
N VAL A 71 -4.15 13.67 7.14
CA VAL A 71 -3.75 13.85 5.73
C VAL A 71 -2.44 13.11 5.49
N GLY A 72 -2.32 12.48 4.33
CA GLY A 72 -1.10 11.77 3.94
C GLY A 72 -1.15 11.24 2.52
N ASP A 73 -0.10 10.56 2.12
CA ASP A 73 0.09 10.08 0.77
C ASP A 73 -0.07 8.56 0.72
N VAL A 74 -0.93 8.05 -0.15
CA VAL A 74 -0.92 6.65 -0.57
C VAL A 74 0.13 6.50 -1.65
N THR A 75 1.20 5.77 -1.35
CA THR A 75 2.35 5.59 -2.25
C THR A 75 2.27 4.30 -3.06
N GLY A 76 1.35 3.40 -2.70
CA GLY A 76 1.14 2.13 -3.38
C GLY A 76 0.06 1.29 -2.71
N ILE A 77 -0.21 0.16 -3.32
CA ILE A 77 -1.15 -0.86 -2.84
C ILE A 77 -0.38 -2.12 -2.46
N LYS A 78 -0.81 -2.76 -1.37
CA LYS A 78 -0.42 -4.12 -1.01
C LYS A 78 -1.61 -5.03 -1.22
N PHE A 79 -1.36 -6.26 -1.61
CA PHE A 79 -2.40 -7.28 -1.70
C PHE A 79 -1.81 -8.67 -1.44
N TYR A 80 -2.65 -9.57 -0.95
CA TYR A 80 -2.25 -10.95 -0.75
C TYR A 80 -2.64 -11.76 -1.99
N ARG A 81 -1.64 -12.15 -2.78
CA ARG A 81 -1.84 -12.88 -4.03
C ARG A 81 -2.07 -14.36 -3.78
N SER A 82 -3.13 -14.92 -4.39
CA SER A 82 -3.35 -16.37 -4.40
C SER A 82 -2.23 -17.09 -5.18
N ALA A 83 -1.83 -18.27 -4.73
CA ALA A 83 -0.85 -19.10 -5.45
C ALA A 83 -1.38 -19.59 -6.81
N ASN A 84 -2.70 -19.61 -6.99
CA ASN A 84 -3.37 -20.03 -8.23
C ASN A 84 -3.69 -18.86 -9.17
N ASP A 85 -3.34 -17.63 -8.80
CA ASP A 85 -3.48 -16.50 -9.70
C ASP A 85 -2.28 -16.47 -10.68
N ASN A 86 -2.55 -16.74 -11.95
CA ASN A 86 -1.53 -16.89 -13.01
C ASN A 86 -1.40 -15.62 -13.88
N GLY A 87 -2.25 -14.60 -13.64
CA GLY A 87 -2.29 -13.40 -14.45
C GLY A 87 -1.48 -12.25 -13.87
N GLN A 88 -1.42 -11.18 -14.64
CA GLN A 88 -1.04 -9.87 -14.14
C GLN A 88 -2.16 -9.34 -13.23
N ASN A 89 -1.77 -8.57 -12.22
CA ASN A 89 -2.71 -7.87 -11.38
C ASN A 89 -2.55 -6.36 -11.64
N VAL A 90 -3.64 -5.66 -11.87
CA VAL A 90 -3.67 -4.21 -11.74
C VAL A 90 -4.14 -3.87 -10.34
N VAL A 91 -3.55 -2.83 -9.75
CA VAL A 91 -3.96 -2.30 -8.45
C VAL A 91 -4.44 -0.87 -8.63
N ASP A 92 -5.51 -0.53 -7.95
CA ASP A 92 -6.19 0.74 -8.12
C ASP A 92 -6.51 1.40 -6.77
N LEU A 93 -6.44 2.73 -6.76
CA LEU A 93 -6.95 3.57 -5.68
C LEU A 93 -8.12 4.39 -6.20
N TRP A 94 -9.24 4.41 -5.45
CA TRP A 94 -10.48 5.06 -5.87
C TRP A 94 -11.05 5.95 -4.78
N THR A 95 -11.80 6.96 -5.19
CA THR A 95 -12.81 7.57 -4.32
C THR A 95 -14.00 6.61 -4.14
N THR A 96 -14.80 6.80 -3.11
CA THR A 96 -16.03 6.00 -2.92
C THR A 96 -17.12 6.26 -3.99
N SER A 97 -16.98 7.33 -4.78
CA SER A 97 -17.86 7.63 -5.94
C SER A 97 -17.39 6.99 -7.26
N GLY A 98 -16.30 6.22 -7.25
CA GLY A 98 -15.80 5.51 -8.42
C GLY A 98 -14.79 6.26 -9.28
N THR A 99 -14.29 7.42 -8.82
CA THR A 99 -13.19 8.10 -9.52
C THR A 99 -11.88 7.38 -9.22
N LYS A 100 -11.20 6.91 -10.26
CA LYS A 100 -9.85 6.32 -10.13
C LYS A 100 -8.82 7.41 -9.92
N LEU A 101 -8.10 7.34 -8.80
CA LEU A 101 -7.07 8.31 -8.40
C LEU A 101 -5.67 7.88 -8.84
N ALA A 102 -5.39 6.59 -8.79
CA ALA A 102 -4.13 6.00 -9.24
C ALA A 102 -4.33 4.55 -9.67
N THR A 103 -3.40 4.08 -10.51
CA THR A 103 -3.32 2.71 -10.98
C THR A 103 -1.86 2.30 -11.13
N ALA A 104 -1.57 1.03 -10.90
CA ALA A 104 -0.25 0.44 -11.22
C ALA A 104 -0.41 -1.05 -11.54
N THR A 105 0.54 -1.61 -12.27
CA THR A 105 0.51 -3.02 -12.68
C THR A 105 1.56 -3.82 -11.93
N PHE A 106 1.13 -4.95 -11.36
CA PHE A 106 2.00 -6.00 -10.87
C PHE A 106 2.23 -7.01 -11.98
N ALA A 107 3.34 -6.88 -12.68
CA ALA A 107 3.66 -7.66 -13.88
C ALA A 107 4.14 -9.09 -13.56
N ASN A 108 4.46 -9.41 -12.30
CA ASN A 108 4.92 -10.73 -11.92
C ASN A 108 3.74 -11.71 -11.91
N THR A 109 3.82 -12.75 -12.72
CA THR A 109 2.78 -13.80 -12.82
C THR A 109 3.05 -15.00 -11.91
N THR A 110 4.13 -14.97 -11.14
CA THR A 110 4.52 -16.02 -10.18
C THR A 110 4.62 -15.47 -8.77
N GLY A 111 4.55 -16.35 -7.80
CA GLY A 111 4.60 -15.99 -6.39
C GLY A 111 3.21 -15.85 -5.77
N SER A 112 3.15 -15.96 -4.45
CA SER A 112 1.95 -15.86 -3.63
C SER A 112 2.26 -15.10 -2.35
N GLY A 113 1.23 -14.80 -1.56
CA GLY A 113 1.38 -14.03 -0.34
C GLY A 113 1.40 -12.53 -0.59
N TRP A 114 1.82 -11.76 0.40
CA TRP A 114 1.84 -10.30 0.33
C TRP A 114 2.75 -9.78 -0.79
N GLN A 115 2.17 -9.00 -1.68
CA GLN A 115 2.83 -8.27 -2.75
C GLN A 115 2.66 -6.76 -2.53
N THR A 116 3.59 -5.96 -3.04
CA THR A 116 3.51 -4.50 -2.98
C THR A 116 3.76 -3.92 -4.36
N VAL A 117 2.89 -3.00 -4.76
CA VAL A 117 3.01 -2.27 -6.04
C VAL A 117 2.98 -0.78 -5.72
N ASN A 118 4.03 -0.08 -6.07
CA ASN A 118 4.12 1.36 -5.86
C ASN A 118 3.54 2.13 -7.05
N PHE A 119 2.83 3.21 -6.76
CA PHE A 119 2.41 4.16 -7.76
C PHE A 119 3.60 5.00 -8.25
N THR A 120 3.57 5.40 -9.51
CA THR A 120 4.59 6.31 -10.08
C THR A 120 4.55 7.68 -9.36
N THR A 121 3.35 8.12 -8.99
CA THR A 121 3.12 9.35 -8.23
C THR A 121 2.25 9.04 -7.04
N ALA A 122 2.66 9.43 -5.86
CA ALA A 122 1.86 9.27 -4.66
C ALA A 122 0.57 10.10 -4.72
N VAL A 123 -0.50 9.58 -4.13
CA VAL A 123 -1.80 10.27 -4.09
C VAL A 123 -2.06 10.79 -2.69
N THR A 124 -2.18 12.10 -2.54
CA THR A 124 -2.58 12.69 -1.26
C THR A 124 -4.05 12.44 -1.00
N ILE A 125 -4.36 11.87 0.15
CA ILE A 125 -5.73 11.63 0.63
C ILE A 125 -6.07 12.52 1.80
N ALA A 126 -7.33 12.94 1.88
CA ALA A 126 -7.83 13.78 2.96
C ALA A 126 -8.09 12.96 4.23
N ALA A 127 -7.90 13.59 5.39
CA ALA A 127 -8.24 12.99 6.67
C ALA A 127 -9.76 12.70 6.78
N ASN A 128 -10.10 11.62 7.47
CA ASN A 128 -11.47 11.19 7.76
C ASN A 128 -12.36 11.03 6.52
N THR A 129 -11.74 10.74 5.37
CA THR A 129 -12.42 10.51 4.09
C THR A 129 -12.20 9.07 3.66
N ASN A 130 -13.28 8.39 3.24
CA ASN A 130 -13.21 7.01 2.78
C ASN A 130 -12.71 6.93 1.34
N TYR A 131 -11.84 5.95 1.10
CA TYR A 131 -11.29 5.55 -0.18
C TYR A 131 -11.40 4.04 -0.35
N ILE A 132 -11.15 3.54 -1.55
CA ILE A 132 -11.09 2.10 -1.83
C ILE A 132 -9.72 1.80 -2.43
N ALA A 133 -9.04 0.81 -1.84
CA ALA A 133 -7.87 0.17 -2.40
C ALA A 133 -8.29 -1.19 -2.96
N SER A 134 -7.92 -1.50 -4.20
CA SER A 134 -8.34 -2.73 -4.86
C SER A 134 -7.23 -3.36 -5.70
N TYR A 135 -7.42 -4.62 -6.03
CA TYR A 135 -6.63 -5.33 -7.04
C TYR A 135 -7.52 -6.20 -7.91
N HIS A 136 -7.16 -6.27 -9.20
CA HIS A 136 -7.80 -7.16 -10.17
C HIS A 136 -7.08 -8.52 -10.18
N THR A 137 -7.85 -9.60 -10.29
CA THR A 137 -7.34 -10.97 -10.47
C THR A 137 -8.03 -11.66 -11.64
N THR A 138 -7.32 -12.60 -12.26
CA THR A 138 -7.84 -13.38 -13.40
C THR A 138 -8.81 -14.51 -12.99
N GLY A 139 -9.14 -14.60 -11.69
CA GLY A 139 -10.13 -15.55 -11.16
C GLY A 139 -9.77 -16.11 -9.80
N ALA A 140 -8.48 -16.33 -9.51
CA ALA A 140 -8.07 -16.87 -8.23
C ALA A 140 -7.80 -15.74 -7.22
N TYR A 141 -8.43 -15.80 -6.06
CA TYR A 141 -8.31 -14.79 -5.01
C TYR A 141 -8.27 -15.41 -3.62
N VAL A 142 -8.16 -14.59 -2.60
CA VAL A 142 -8.10 -15.00 -1.20
C VAL A 142 -9.18 -14.27 -0.40
N ALA A 143 -9.67 -14.89 0.68
CA ALA A 143 -10.61 -14.23 1.58
C ALA A 143 -10.54 -14.77 3.02
N THR A 144 -11.12 -13.99 3.92
CA THR A 144 -11.57 -14.42 5.24
C THR A 144 -12.96 -13.84 5.46
N ASP A 145 -13.96 -14.71 5.51
CA ASP A 145 -15.34 -14.31 5.72
C ASP A 145 -15.56 -13.79 7.15
N GLY A 146 -16.51 -12.89 7.32
CA GLY A 146 -16.84 -12.28 8.60
C GLY A 146 -15.75 -11.37 9.19
N PHE A 147 -14.64 -11.15 8.50
CA PHE A 147 -13.49 -10.40 9.03
C PHE A 147 -13.85 -8.97 9.42
N PHE A 148 -14.61 -8.27 8.57
CA PHE A 148 -15.07 -6.91 8.81
C PHE A 148 -16.39 -6.83 9.58
N ALA A 149 -16.75 -7.87 10.36
CA ALA A 149 -17.75 -7.72 11.42
C ALA A 149 -17.32 -6.66 12.45
N SER A 150 -16.00 -6.45 12.61
CA SER A 150 -15.39 -5.38 13.40
C SER A 150 -14.45 -4.53 12.55
N ALA A 151 -14.24 -3.28 12.95
CA ALA A 151 -13.26 -2.41 12.32
C ALA A 151 -11.82 -2.87 12.60
N VAL A 152 -10.92 -2.60 11.67
CA VAL A 152 -9.47 -2.80 11.82
C VAL A 152 -8.79 -1.45 11.80
N THR A 153 -7.92 -1.20 12.79
CA THR A 153 -7.14 0.04 12.88
C THR A 153 -5.66 -0.27 13.07
N ASN A 154 -4.82 0.40 12.31
CA ASN A 154 -3.38 0.37 12.49
C ASN A 154 -2.78 1.77 12.26
N GLY A 155 -2.22 2.36 13.33
CA GLY A 155 -1.76 3.74 13.31
C GLY A 155 -2.88 4.70 12.89
N PRO A 156 -2.68 5.52 11.85
CA PRO A 156 -3.71 6.46 11.39
C PRO A 156 -4.80 5.81 10.51
N LEU A 157 -4.59 4.58 10.04
CA LEU A 157 -5.49 3.91 9.10
C LEU A 157 -6.60 3.15 9.82
N THR A 158 -7.80 3.20 9.25
CA THR A 158 -8.95 2.39 9.69
C THR A 158 -9.71 1.85 8.48
N ALA A 159 -9.93 0.53 8.46
CA ALA A 159 -10.97 -0.11 7.68
C ALA A 159 -12.19 -0.30 8.60
N GLN A 160 -13.29 0.41 8.33
CA GLN A 160 -14.50 0.36 9.14
C GLN A 160 -15.16 -1.01 9.06
N SER A 161 -15.95 -1.37 10.07
CA SER A 161 -16.80 -2.57 9.99
C SER A 161 -17.81 -2.45 8.84
N SER A 162 -18.25 -3.58 8.31
CA SER A 162 -19.26 -3.63 7.24
C SER A 162 -20.55 -2.90 7.61
N ALA A 163 -20.95 -2.97 8.88
CA ALA A 163 -22.15 -2.27 9.36
C ALA A 163 -22.02 -0.73 9.25
N VAL A 164 -20.83 -0.19 9.50
CA VAL A 164 -20.56 1.25 9.41
C VAL A 164 -20.27 1.70 7.96
N ALA A 165 -19.52 0.89 7.22
CA ALA A 165 -19.09 1.21 5.85
C ALA A 165 -20.17 0.96 4.78
N GLY A 166 -21.33 0.41 5.15
CA GLY A 166 -22.31 -0.07 4.17
C GLY A 166 -21.77 -1.23 3.33
N GLY A 167 -21.10 -2.19 3.98
CA GLY A 167 -20.33 -3.27 3.38
C GLY A 167 -18.85 -2.93 3.23
N ASN A 168 -17.97 -3.74 3.83
CA ASN A 168 -16.53 -3.76 3.66
C ASN A 168 -16.09 -5.20 3.42
N GLY A 169 -14.98 -5.32 2.79
CA GLY A 169 -14.53 -5.95 1.64
C GLY A 169 -15.45 -5.81 0.42
N VAL A 170 -14.93 -5.20 -0.60
CA VAL A 170 -15.70 -4.90 -1.81
C VAL A 170 -15.20 -5.71 -3.00
N TYR A 171 -16.13 -6.00 -3.96
CA TYR A 171 -15.76 -6.72 -5.18
C TYR A 171 -16.66 -6.31 -6.36
N ALA A 172 -16.20 -6.64 -7.57
CA ALA A 172 -16.99 -6.63 -8.80
C ALA A 172 -16.47 -7.68 -9.77
N TYR A 173 -17.38 -8.41 -10.43
CA TYR A 173 -16.99 -9.34 -11.48
C TYR A 173 -16.74 -8.64 -12.81
N GLY A 174 -15.74 -9.08 -13.56
CA GLY A 174 -15.31 -8.50 -14.83
C GLY A 174 -14.09 -7.63 -14.69
N GLY A 175 -13.96 -6.63 -15.55
CA GLY A 175 -12.75 -5.83 -15.65
C GLY A 175 -11.67 -6.49 -16.48
N SER A 176 -10.45 -5.98 -16.35
CA SER A 176 -9.27 -6.56 -17.02
C SER A 176 -8.00 -6.30 -16.22
N ALA A 177 -6.99 -7.12 -16.46
CA ALA A 177 -5.67 -6.97 -15.85
C ALA A 177 -4.91 -5.68 -16.28
N THR A 178 -5.49 -4.86 -17.14
CA THR A 178 -4.92 -3.59 -17.59
C THR A 178 -5.69 -2.37 -17.13
N THR A 179 -6.99 -2.53 -16.84
CA THR A 179 -7.86 -1.38 -16.51
C THR A 179 -8.49 -1.47 -15.13
N GLY A 180 -8.52 -2.66 -14.52
CA GLY A 180 -9.29 -2.87 -13.30
C GLY A 180 -10.79 -2.62 -13.47
N LEU A 181 -11.54 -2.62 -12.38
CA LEU A 181 -12.95 -2.30 -12.33
C LEU A 181 -13.30 -1.73 -10.95
N PHE A 182 -14.15 -0.70 -10.90
CA PHE A 182 -14.59 -0.15 -9.63
C PHE A 182 -15.46 -1.17 -8.86
N PRO A 183 -15.02 -1.65 -7.67
CA PRO A 183 -15.75 -2.66 -6.91
C PRO A 183 -16.92 -2.02 -6.16
N THR A 184 -18.13 -2.54 -6.38
CA THR A 184 -19.39 -1.99 -5.82
C THR A 184 -20.13 -2.92 -4.88
N ASN A 185 -19.87 -4.23 -4.98
CA ASN A 185 -20.55 -5.24 -4.17
C ASN A 185 -19.77 -5.55 -2.89
N SER A 186 -20.42 -6.16 -1.93
CA SER A 186 -19.78 -6.76 -0.74
C SER A 186 -20.43 -8.09 -0.41
N PHE A 187 -19.70 -9.00 0.21
CA PHE A 187 -20.20 -10.31 0.59
C PHE A 187 -19.66 -10.69 1.97
N ASP A 188 -20.54 -11.12 2.86
CA ASP A 188 -20.25 -11.69 4.18
C ASP A 188 -19.18 -10.95 5.01
N SER A 189 -19.10 -9.63 4.90
CA SER A 189 -18.08 -8.84 5.58
C SER A 189 -16.65 -9.37 5.37
N ALA A 190 -16.38 -9.96 4.21
CA ALA A 190 -15.13 -10.65 3.90
C ALA A 190 -13.97 -9.67 3.76
N ASN A 191 -12.78 -10.09 4.17
CA ASN A 191 -11.53 -9.41 3.83
C ASN A 191 -10.88 -10.11 2.64
N TYR A 192 -10.65 -9.38 1.56
CA TYR A 192 -9.94 -9.84 0.36
C TYR A 192 -8.45 -9.50 0.38
N TYR A 193 -7.95 -9.00 1.51
CA TYR A 193 -6.54 -8.69 1.73
C TYR A 193 -5.95 -7.72 0.71
N ALA A 194 -6.72 -6.73 0.31
CA ALA A 194 -6.21 -5.49 -0.27
C ALA A 194 -5.81 -4.53 0.85
N ASP A 195 -4.74 -3.76 0.67
CA ASP A 195 -4.16 -2.88 1.67
C ASP A 195 -3.44 -1.71 0.98
N VAL A 196 -2.98 -0.74 1.73
CA VAL A 196 -2.28 0.44 1.24
C VAL A 196 -0.88 0.57 1.85
N VAL A 197 -0.01 1.27 1.14
CA VAL A 197 1.20 1.86 1.71
C VAL A 197 0.94 3.34 1.91
N PHE A 198 0.70 3.74 3.15
CA PHE A 198 0.32 5.10 3.52
C PHE A 198 1.44 5.79 4.29
N ARG A 199 1.73 7.02 3.93
CA ARG A 199 2.70 7.89 4.58
C ARG A 199 1.99 9.15 5.09
N PRO A 200 1.85 9.35 6.41
CA PRO A 200 1.33 10.59 6.95
C PRO A 200 2.15 11.80 6.51
N GLN A 201 1.50 12.91 6.20
CA GLN A 201 2.21 14.18 6.06
C GLN A 201 2.61 14.68 7.44
N LEU A 202 3.88 15.11 7.58
CA LEU A 202 4.34 15.74 8.81
C LEU A 202 3.64 17.09 8.92
N VAL A 203 2.90 17.27 10.00
CA VAL A 203 2.40 18.60 10.37
C VAL A 203 3.62 19.34 10.93
N GLY A 204 4.10 20.36 10.20
CA GLY A 204 5.20 21.21 10.63
C GLY A 204 4.79 22.14 11.77
#